data_7494b4bed809727354ba8e84551f7409
#
_entry.id   7494b4bed809727354ba8e84551f7409
#
_cell.length_a   1.000
_cell.length_b   1.000
_cell.length_c   1.000
_cell.angle_alpha   90.00
_cell.angle_beta   90.00
_cell.angle_gamma   90.00
#
_symmetry.space_group_name_H-M   'P 1'
#
loop_
_entity.id
_entity.type
_entity.pdbx_description
1 polymer ?
#
loop_
_entity_poly.entity_id
_entity_poly.type
_entity_poly.pdbx_seq_one_letter_code
_entity_poly.pdbx_strand_id
1 'polypeptide(L)'
;QGVFSGKRAVLSLTTGGGSGSYAEDGLHGDLSQILYPINHGILRFVGFDVLPPFVAWSPVRISPEQRQDYLDSYRRFLTGIDKVEPIAYPALAEFDETFRRKSLV
;
A
#
# COMPACT_ATOMS: atom_id res chain seq x y z
N GLN A 1 -1.53 -6.96 19.52
CA GLN A 1 -1.15 -6.27 18.31
C GLN A 1 0.16 -5.55 18.53
N GLY A 2 0.65 -4.79 17.61
CA GLY A 2 1.94 -4.11 17.75
C GLY A 2 1.82 -2.78 18.47
N VAL A 3 2.98 -2.20 18.78
CA VAL A 3 3.07 -0.92 19.53
C VAL A 3 2.49 0.26 18.76
N PHE A 4 2.33 0.13 17.45
CA PHE A 4 1.79 1.20 16.60
C PHE A 4 0.30 1.02 16.29
N SER A 5 -0.42 0.19 17.04
CA SER A 5 -1.86 0.02 16.89
C SER A 5 -2.59 1.36 16.99
N GLY A 6 -3.54 1.58 16.10
CA GLY A 6 -4.29 2.82 16.03
C GLY A 6 -3.64 3.92 15.20
N LYS A 7 -2.42 3.72 14.75
CA LYS A 7 -1.73 4.64 13.85
C LYS A 7 -1.84 4.18 12.40
N ARG A 8 -1.76 5.11 11.48
CA ARG A 8 -1.90 4.83 10.05
C ARG A 8 -0.55 5.00 9.37
N ALA A 9 -0.30 4.16 8.36
CA ALA A 9 0.92 4.24 7.56
C ALA A 9 0.58 4.10 6.08
N VAL A 10 1.32 4.77 5.24
CA VAL A 10 1.13 4.69 3.79
C VAL A 10 2.48 4.80 3.09
N LEU A 11 2.65 4.01 2.04
CA LEU A 11 3.79 4.15 1.15
C LEU A 11 3.45 5.15 0.06
N SER A 12 4.34 6.12 -0.15
CA SER A 12 4.25 7.04 -1.28
C SER A 12 5.48 6.80 -2.15
N LEU A 13 5.27 6.46 -3.41
CA LEU A 13 6.37 6.03 -4.27
C LEU A 13 6.18 6.45 -5.71
N THR A 14 7.29 6.40 -6.44
CA THR A 14 7.28 6.56 -7.89
C THR A 14 7.76 5.26 -8.52
N THR A 15 7.42 5.05 -9.79
CA THR A 15 7.83 3.88 -10.54
C THR A 15 8.49 4.29 -11.84
N GLY A 16 9.38 3.45 -12.36
CA GLY A 16 9.99 3.68 -13.68
C GLY A 16 9.02 3.38 -14.81
N GLY A 17 8.23 2.31 -14.67
CA GLY A 17 7.23 1.92 -15.65
C GLY A 17 5.86 2.50 -15.36
N GLY A 18 4.98 2.46 -16.34
CA GLY A 18 3.59 2.86 -16.18
C GLY A 18 2.79 1.83 -15.39
N SER A 19 1.55 2.20 -15.04
CA SER A 19 0.69 1.35 -14.21
C SER A 19 0.45 -0.03 -14.81
N GLY A 20 0.38 -0.15 -16.14
CA GLY A 20 0.16 -1.45 -16.77
C GLY A 20 1.27 -2.45 -16.52
N SER A 21 2.51 -2.01 -16.37
CA SER A 21 3.62 -2.92 -16.12
C SER A 21 3.63 -3.48 -14.69
N TYR A 22 2.84 -2.89 -13.80
CA TYR A 22 2.69 -3.32 -12.41
C TYR A 22 1.28 -3.88 -12.15
N ALA A 23 0.55 -4.22 -13.19
CA ALA A 23 -0.69 -4.96 -13.08
C ALA A 23 -0.39 -6.46 -12.88
N GLU A 24 -1.41 -7.24 -12.56
CA GLU A 24 -1.25 -8.67 -12.30
C GLU A 24 -0.61 -9.39 -13.50
N ASP A 25 -0.96 -8.98 -14.71
CA ASP A 25 -0.40 -9.53 -15.97
C ASP A 25 0.72 -8.67 -16.53
N GLY A 26 1.21 -7.69 -15.81
CA GLY A 26 2.26 -6.79 -16.28
C GLY A 26 3.65 -7.38 -16.17
N LEU A 27 4.60 -6.72 -16.81
CA LEU A 27 6.00 -7.16 -16.86
C LEU A 27 6.59 -7.37 -15.45
N HIS A 28 6.29 -6.46 -14.52
CA HIS A 28 6.86 -6.48 -13.18
C HIS A 28 5.96 -7.21 -12.17
N GLY A 29 4.75 -7.60 -12.57
CA GLY A 29 3.79 -8.21 -11.67
C GLY A 29 3.02 -7.18 -10.84
N ASP A 30 2.08 -7.69 -10.05
CA ASP A 30 1.17 -6.86 -9.26
C ASP A 30 1.92 -6.06 -8.19
N LEU A 31 1.76 -4.75 -8.22
CA LEU A 31 2.42 -3.85 -7.28
C LEU A 31 2.08 -4.19 -5.83
N SER A 32 0.85 -4.59 -5.55
CA SER A 32 0.45 -4.93 -4.19
C SER A 32 1.25 -6.11 -3.65
N GLN A 33 1.61 -7.07 -4.49
CA GLN A 33 2.46 -8.19 -4.11
C GLN A 33 3.92 -7.78 -3.95
N ILE A 34 4.40 -6.86 -4.79
CA ILE A 34 5.75 -6.31 -4.65
C ILE A 34 5.91 -5.58 -3.31
N LEU A 35 4.88 -4.83 -2.91
CA LEU A 35 4.90 -4.07 -1.67
C LEU A 35 4.49 -4.88 -0.44
N TYR A 36 3.99 -6.09 -0.63
CA TYR A 36 3.47 -6.91 0.47
C TYR A 36 4.48 -7.13 1.60
N PRO A 37 5.77 -7.43 1.33
CA PRO A 37 6.75 -7.57 2.42
C PRO A 37 6.87 -6.32 3.30
N ILE A 38 6.69 -5.13 2.73
CA ILE A 38 6.77 -3.88 3.47
C ILE A 38 5.44 -3.59 4.16
N ASN A 39 4.35 -3.58 3.39
CA ASN A 39 3.04 -3.23 3.92
C ASN A 39 2.56 -4.22 4.99
N HIS A 40 2.67 -5.50 4.70
CA HIS A 40 2.22 -6.55 5.62
C HIS A 40 3.33 -6.96 6.59
N GLY A 41 4.51 -7.28 6.04
CA GLY A 41 5.58 -7.88 6.83
C GLY A 41 6.26 -6.92 7.80
N ILE A 42 6.23 -5.62 7.53
CA ILE A 42 6.85 -4.60 8.39
C ILE A 42 5.78 -3.74 9.04
N LEU A 43 5.00 -3.00 8.25
CA LEU A 43 4.10 -1.99 8.79
C LEU A 43 2.93 -2.61 9.54
N ARG A 44 2.21 -3.51 8.91
CA ARG A 44 1.07 -4.17 9.58
C ARG A 44 1.52 -5.03 10.75
N PHE A 45 2.66 -5.69 10.61
CA PHE A 45 3.17 -6.56 11.68
C PHE A 45 3.39 -5.83 12.99
N VAL A 46 3.85 -4.57 12.94
CA VAL A 46 4.07 -3.77 14.15
C VAL A 46 2.83 -2.98 14.58
N GLY A 47 1.70 -3.13 13.87
CA GLY A 47 0.40 -2.64 14.33
C GLY A 47 -0.24 -1.54 13.51
N PHE A 48 0.43 -0.98 12.50
CA PHE A 48 -0.16 0.09 11.69
C PHE A 48 -1.39 -0.39 10.93
N ASP A 49 -2.37 0.50 10.81
CA ASP A 49 -3.38 0.40 9.76
C ASP A 49 -2.75 0.92 8.47
N VAL A 50 -2.55 0.02 7.52
CA VAL A 50 -1.82 0.34 6.29
C VAL A 50 -2.80 0.79 5.22
N LEU A 51 -2.55 1.95 4.64
CA LEU A 51 -3.39 2.48 3.57
C LEU A 51 -2.89 2.01 2.21
N PRO A 52 -3.77 1.95 1.20
CA PRO A 52 -3.31 1.72 -0.17
C PRO A 52 -2.25 2.73 -0.57
N PRO A 53 -1.21 2.33 -1.30
CA PRO A 53 -0.11 3.22 -1.61
C PRO A 53 -0.54 4.34 -2.56
N PHE A 54 0.10 5.50 -2.40
CA PHE A 54 0.02 6.56 -3.40
C PHE A 54 1.18 6.38 -4.38
N VAL A 55 0.86 6.25 -5.67
CA VAL A 55 1.86 5.95 -6.70
C VAL A 55 1.83 7.02 -7.78
N ALA A 56 2.97 7.63 -8.04
CA ALA A 56 3.17 8.45 -9.23
C ALA A 56 3.85 7.58 -10.29
N TRP A 57 3.08 7.20 -11.29
CA TRP A 57 3.53 6.27 -12.31
C TRP A 57 4.42 6.96 -13.33
N SER A 58 5.64 6.45 -13.49
CA SER A 58 6.52 6.84 -14.59
C SER A 58 6.70 8.36 -14.74
N PRO A 59 7.03 9.11 -13.66
CA PRO A 59 7.06 10.57 -13.73
C PRO A 59 8.09 11.13 -14.72
N VAL A 60 9.12 10.37 -15.05
CA VAL A 60 10.15 10.80 -16.00
C VAL A 60 9.62 10.84 -17.43
N ARG A 61 8.60 10.03 -17.75
CA ARG A 61 8.09 9.85 -19.11
C ARG A 61 6.83 10.64 -19.41
N ILE A 62 6.30 11.34 -18.43
CA ILE A 62 5.06 12.11 -18.58
C ILE A 62 5.37 13.59 -18.73
N SER A 63 4.36 14.36 -19.13
CA SER A 63 4.51 15.81 -19.32
C SER A 63 4.66 16.54 -17.98
N PRO A 64 5.19 17.79 -17.99
CA PRO A 64 5.21 18.62 -16.78
C PRO A 64 3.81 18.82 -16.20
N GLU A 65 2.78 18.94 -17.05
CA GLU A 65 1.40 19.10 -16.59
C GLU A 65 0.92 17.86 -15.85
N GLN A 66 1.23 16.68 -16.35
CA GLN A 66 0.87 15.41 -15.70
C GLN A 66 1.61 15.25 -14.37
N ARG A 67 2.88 15.68 -14.31
CA ARG A 67 3.61 15.67 -13.02
C ARG A 67 2.96 16.61 -12.02
N GLN A 68 2.52 17.77 -12.48
CA GLN A 68 1.80 18.70 -11.59
C GLN A 68 0.48 18.10 -11.11
N ASP A 69 -0.22 17.36 -11.97
CA ASP A 69 -1.44 16.65 -11.58
C ASP A 69 -1.18 15.62 -10.48
N TYR A 70 -0.06 14.92 -10.52
CA TYR A 70 0.31 14.00 -9.44
C TYR A 70 0.55 14.75 -8.13
N LEU A 71 1.20 15.91 -8.17
CA LEU A 71 1.42 16.70 -6.96
C LEU A 71 0.10 17.19 -6.39
N ASP A 72 -0.82 17.65 -7.25
CA ASP A 72 -2.14 18.09 -6.81
C ASP A 72 -2.95 16.94 -6.24
N SER A 73 -2.88 15.74 -6.85
CA SER A 73 -3.53 14.55 -6.36
C SER A 73 -2.97 14.12 -5.01
N TYR A 74 -1.65 14.21 -4.84
CA TYR A 74 -1.00 13.88 -3.58
C TYR A 74 -1.44 14.81 -2.47
N ARG A 75 -1.56 16.10 -2.77
CA ARG A 75 -2.07 17.09 -1.80
C ARG A 75 -3.48 16.72 -1.35
N ARG A 76 -4.36 16.38 -2.31
CA ARG A 76 -5.73 15.97 -1.99
C ARG A 76 -5.74 14.68 -1.16
N PHE A 77 -4.88 13.74 -1.52
CA PHE A 77 -4.75 12.48 -0.77
C PHE A 77 -4.35 12.75 0.68
N LEU A 78 -3.33 13.57 0.90
CA LEU A 78 -2.86 13.88 2.26
C LEU A 78 -3.92 14.64 3.06
N THR A 79 -4.66 15.53 2.42
CA THR A 79 -5.72 16.29 3.09
C THR A 79 -6.86 15.41 3.59
N GLY A 80 -7.19 14.34 2.84
CA GLY A 80 -8.26 13.41 3.21
C GLY A 80 -7.76 12.09 3.78
N ILE A 81 -6.52 12.02 4.21
CA ILE A 81 -5.88 10.75 4.58
C ILE A 81 -6.56 10.05 5.75
N ASP A 82 -7.19 10.80 6.63
CA ASP A 82 -7.93 10.26 7.79
C ASP A 82 -9.18 9.49 7.38
N LYS A 83 -9.67 9.68 6.15
CA LYS A 83 -10.88 9.02 5.63
C LYS A 83 -10.58 7.87 4.68
N VAL A 84 -9.32 7.60 4.40
CA VAL A 84 -8.93 6.51 3.50
C VAL A 84 -9.12 5.17 4.22
N GLU A 85 -9.78 4.21 3.56
CA GLU A 85 -9.96 2.88 4.10
C GLU A 85 -8.65 2.11 4.09
N PRO A 86 -8.24 1.54 5.23
CA PRO A 86 -7.04 0.70 5.27
C PRO A 86 -7.19 -0.56 4.43
N ILE A 87 -6.06 -1.11 4.02
CA ILE A 87 -6.03 -2.42 3.38
C ILE A 87 -6.53 -3.46 4.40
N ALA A 88 -7.45 -4.32 3.97
CA ALA A 88 -8.04 -5.33 4.84
C ALA A 88 -7.09 -6.53 4.95
N TYR A 89 -6.30 -6.57 6.02
CA TYR A 89 -5.49 -7.74 6.35
C TYR A 89 -6.17 -8.56 7.43
N PRO A 90 -6.05 -9.90 7.40
CA PRO A 90 -6.59 -10.72 8.47
C PRO A 90 -6.01 -10.33 9.83
N ALA A 91 -6.84 -10.33 10.86
CA ALA A 91 -6.39 -10.03 12.21
C ALA A 91 -5.48 -11.14 12.73
N LEU A 92 -4.53 -10.79 13.60
CA LEU A 92 -3.62 -11.76 14.20
C LEU A 92 -4.38 -12.89 14.92
N ALA A 93 -5.53 -12.57 15.50
CA ALA A 93 -6.37 -13.56 16.18
C ALA A 93 -6.89 -14.66 15.25
N GLU A 94 -6.85 -14.47 13.94
CA GLU A 94 -7.26 -15.50 12.97
C GLU A 94 -6.16 -16.54 12.73
N PHE A 95 -5.02 -16.41 13.38
CA PHE A 95 -3.88 -17.31 13.19
C PHE A 95 -3.54 -18.02 14.49
N ASP A 96 -3.01 -19.24 14.38
CA ASP A 96 -2.54 -20.00 15.52
C ASP A 96 -1.13 -19.56 15.95
N GLU A 97 -0.56 -20.23 16.95
CA GLU A 97 0.76 -19.86 17.46
C GLU A 97 1.89 -20.08 16.45
N THR A 98 1.64 -20.79 15.35
CA THR A 98 2.61 -20.95 14.26
C THR A 98 2.37 -19.97 13.13
N PHE A 99 1.44 -19.02 13.31
CA PHE A 99 1.03 -18.01 12.33
C PHE A 99 0.38 -18.62 11.08
N ARG A 100 -0.21 -19.78 11.21
CA ARG A 100 -1.07 -20.37 10.18
C ARG A 100 -2.51 -20.00 10.46
N ARG A 101 -3.28 -19.85 9.41
CA ARG A 101 -4.71 -19.56 9.55
C ARG A 101 -5.39 -20.68 10.34
N LYS A 102 -6.18 -20.29 11.32
CA LYS A 102 -6.97 -21.26 12.08
C LYS A 102 -8.00 -21.94 11.20
N SER A 103 -8.27 -23.20 11.50
CA SER A 103 -9.30 -23.93 10.81
C SER A 103 -10.66 -23.28 11.05
N LEU A 104 -11.50 -23.25 10.00
CA LEU A 104 -12.88 -22.76 10.08
C LEU A 104 -13.87 -23.82 10.56
N VAL A 105 -13.35 -25.02 10.83
CA VAL A 105 -14.19 -26.16 11.23
C VAL A 105 -14.18 -26.34 12.74
#